data_969fc2d6d94d0f0c016bd7d5439753fd
#
_entry.id   969fc2d6d94d0f0c016bd7d5439753fd
#
_cell.length_a   1.000
_cell.length_b   1.000
_cell.length_c   1.000
_cell.angle_alpha   90.00
_cell.angle_beta   90.00
_cell.angle_gamma   90.00
#
_symmetry.space_group_name_H-M   'P 1'
#
loop_
_entity.id
_entity.type
_entity.pdbx_description
1 polymer ?
#
loop_
_entity_poly.entity_id
_entity_poly.type
_entity_poly.pdbx_seq_one_letter_code
_entity_poly.pdbx_strand_id
1 'polypeptide(L)'
;KVWFKRTAPHLQALKELYTKASTNVPVIERQMATGENHLRPHLIHFNRCKNAMLDGFKIRESPFWTIHLYMCDGGIVRNLDVRAHGHNNDGIDFEMSRNFLVEDCSFDQGDDAVVIKAGRNQDAWRLNTPCENIVIRNCRILKGHTLLGIGSEISGGIRNIYMHDCTAPYSVMRLFFVKTNHRRGGFIENIYMKNVASGTAQRVLEIDTEVLYQWKDLVPTYEKRITRIDGIYMDKVTCESADAVYELKGNAELPVKNVRIKDVK
;
A
#
# COMPACT_ATOMS: atom_id res chain seq x y z
N LYS A 1 -17.66 16.44 -2.34
CA LYS A 1 -17.06 15.65 -1.24
C LYS A 1 -17.97 14.49 -0.79
N VAL A 2 -18.91 14.08 -1.62
CA VAL A 2 -19.81 12.94 -1.39
C VAL A 2 -19.02 11.64 -1.25
N TRP A 3 -17.92 11.50 -1.99
CA TRP A 3 -17.04 10.34 -2.05
C TRP A 3 -16.34 9.98 -0.73
N PHE A 4 -16.24 10.90 0.22
CA PHE A 4 -15.53 10.64 1.48
C PHE A 4 -16.41 10.10 2.61
N LYS A 5 -17.71 10.01 2.40
CA LYS A 5 -18.61 9.44 3.40
C LYS A 5 -18.77 7.94 3.18
N ARG A 6 -18.51 7.18 4.22
CA ARG A 6 -18.86 5.74 4.28
C ARG A 6 -20.33 5.63 4.65
N THR A 7 -21.18 5.53 3.64
CA THR A 7 -22.63 5.35 3.81
C THR A 7 -22.99 3.88 3.96
N ALA A 8 -24.19 3.57 4.47
CA ALA A 8 -24.68 2.20 4.56
C ALA A 8 -24.71 1.50 3.19
N PRO A 9 -25.19 2.12 2.09
CA PRO A 9 -25.10 1.53 0.75
C PRO A 9 -23.67 1.21 0.32
N HIS A 10 -22.70 2.09 0.61
CA HIS A 10 -21.29 1.82 0.30
C HIS A 10 -20.74 0.61 1.05
N LEU A 11 -21.04 0.48 2.34
CA LEU A 11 -20.62 -0.68 3.14
C LEU A 11 -21.28 -1.97 2.66
N GLN A 12 -22.54 -1.91 2.28
CA GLN A 12 -23.26 -3.05 1.71
C GLN A 12 -22.65 -3.47 0.36
N ALA A 13 -22.32 -2.54 -0.51
CA ALA A 13 -21.64 -2.82 -1.77
C ALA A 13 -20.28 -3.49 -1.57
N LEU A 14 -19.49 -3.04 -0.58
CA LEU A 14 -18.23 -3.68 -0.22
C LEU A 14 -18.43 -5.11 0.29
N LYS A 15 -19.41 -5.33 1.17
CA LYS A 15 -19.72 -6.66 1.69
C LYS A 15 -20.12 -7.61 0.56
N GLU A 16 -20.95 -7.15 -0.36
CA GLU A 16 -21.37 -7.92 -1.53
C GLU A 16 -20.18 -8.25 -2.43
N LEU A 17 -19.30 -7.28 -2.71
CA LEU A 17 -18.09 -7.51 -3.50
C LEU A 17 -17.20 -8.58 -2.86
N TYR A 18 -16.98 -8.51 -1.55
CA TYR A 18 -16.18 -9.52 -0.84
C TYR A 18 -16.83 -10.89 -0.82
N THR A 19 -18.16 -10.96 -0.71
CA THR A 19 -18.90 -12.22 -0.82
C THR A 19 -18.73 -12.85 -2.20
N LYS A 20 -18.97 -12.08 -3.26
CA LYS A 20 -18.78 -12.54 -4.65
C LYS A 20 -17.33 -12.97 -4.92
N ALA A 21 -16.35 -12.24 -4.39
CA ALA A 21 -14.94 -12.62 -4.50
C ALA A 21 -14.65 -13.95 -3.79
N SER A 22 -15.17 -14.13 -2.57
CA SER A 22 -14.94 -15.36 -1.79
C SER A 22 -15.60 -16.60 -2.39
N THR A 23 -16.73 -16.43 -3.06
CA THR A 23 -17.49 -17.51 -3.72
C THR A 23 -17.14 -17.71 -5.20
N ASN A 24 -16.08 -17.03 -5.67
CA ASN A 24 -15.58 -17.13 -7.04
C ASN A 24 -16.59 -16.77 -8.14
N VAL A 25 -17.48 -15.82 -7.85
CA VAL A 25 -18.33 -15.24 -8.89
C VAL A 25 -17.44 -14.59 -9.98
N PRO A 26 -17.67 -14.82 -11.26
CA PRO A 26 -16.89 -14.18 -12.33
C PRO A 26 -16.88 -12.66 -12.21
N VAL A 27 -15.73 -12.03 -12.48
CA VAL A 27 -15.56 -10.57 -12.32
C VAL A 27 -16.58 -9.78 -13.14
N ILE A 28 -16.89 -10.25 -14.36
CA ILE A 28 -17.89 -9.62 -15.23
C ILE A 28 -19.30 -9.55 -14.64
N GLU A 29 -19.60 -10.43 -13.69
CA GLU A 29 -20.89 -10.50 -13.01
C GLU A 29 -20.92 -9.68 -11.70
N ARG A 30 -19.81 -9.06 -11.32
CA ARG A 30 -19.69 -8.27 -10.07
C ARG A 30 -20.07 -6.81 -10.31
N GLN A 31 -21.32 -6.56 -10.70
CA GLN A 31 -21.82 -5.19 -10.93
C GLN A 31 -22.15 -4.53 -9.59
N MET A 32 -21.27 -3.62 -9.13
CA MET A 32 -21.36 -3.01 -7.80
C MET A 32 -21.82 -1.53 -7.80
N ALA A 33 -21.91 -0.91 -8.97
CA ALA A 33 -22.31 0.48 -9.12
C ALA A 33 -23.76 0.57 -9.63
N THR A 34 -24.72 0.07 -8.84
CA THR A 34 -26.14 0.04 -9.19
C THR A 34 -26.98 0.72 -8.12
N GLY A 35 -27.96 1.55 -8.54
CA GLY A 35 -28.83 2.31 -7.64
C GLY A 35 -28.02 3.25 -6.73
N GLU A 36 -28.23 3.17 -5.43
CA GLU A 36 -27.48 3.93 -4.44
C GLU A 36 -26.11 3.31 -4.10
N ASN A 37 -25.87 2.08 -4.54
CA ASN A 37 -24.59 1.41 -4.34
C ASN A 37 -23.50 2.05 -5.18
N HIS A 38 -22.43 2.45 -4.55
CA HIS A 38 -21.28 3.01 -5.25
C HIS A 38 -19.99 2.65 -4.52
N LEU A 39 -18.95 2.42 -5.31
CA LEU A 39 -17.58 2.33 -4.84
C LEU A 39 -16.82 3.56 -5.34
N ARG A 40 -15.87 4.04 -4.54
CA ARG A 40 -15.05 5.17 -4.95
C ARG A 40 -14.05 4.73 -6.02
N PRO A 41 -13.99 5.42 -7.18
CA PRO A 41 -13.03 5.07 -8.22
C PRO A 41 -11.62 5.56 -7.86
N HIS A 42 -10.61 4.89 -8.39
CA HIS A 42 -9.26 5.47 -8.50
C HIS A 42 -9.28 6.63 -9.51
N LEU A 43 -8.42 7.63 -9.34
CA LEU A 43 -8.37 8.73 -10.30
C LEU A 43 -7.66 8.30 -11.59
N ILE A 44 -6.51 7.67 -11.47
CA ILE A 44 -5.77 7.07 -12.58
C ILE A 44 -5.65 5.58 -12.31
N HIS A 45 -6.12 4.76 -13.24
CA HIS A 45 -6.09 3.31 -13.10
C HIS A 45 -5.56 2.64 -14.36
N PHE A 46 -4.42 1.98 -14.22
CA PHE A 46 -3.88 1.10 -15.25
C PHE A 46 -4.15 -0.35 -14.86
N ASN A 47 -4.74 -1.11 -15.76
CA ASN A 47 -5.07 -2.52 -15.53
C ASN A 47 -4.42 -3.40 -16.59
N ARG A 48 -3.50 -4.26 -16.17
CA ARG A 48 -2.77 -5.20 -17.03
C ARG A 48 -2.03 -4.54 -18.21
N CYS A 49 -1.51 -3.33 -17.95
CA CYS A 49 -0.72 -2.61 -18.93
C CYS A 49 0.74 -3.06 -18.92
N LYS A 50 1.40 -2.95 -20.06
CA LYS A 50 2.84 -3.12 -20.19
C LYS A 50 3.51 -1.80 -20.53
N ASN A 51 4.70 -1.57 -19.97
CA ASN A 51 5.51 -0.37 -20.24
C ASN A 51 4.73 0.94 -20.01
N ALA A 52 4.03 1.04 -18.87
CA ALA A 52 3.27 2.22 -18.49
C ALA A 52 4.20 3.41 -18.19
N MET A 53 3.86 4.59 -18.67
CA MET A 53 4.63 5.80 -18.38
C MET A 53 3.72 6.93 -17.90
N LEU A 54 4.07 7.52 -16.76
CA LEU A 54 3.48 8.72 -16.20
C LEU A 54 4.60 9.74 -15.97
N ASP A 55 4.60 10.86 -16.66
CA ASP A 55 5.72 11.81 -16.64
C ASP A 55 5.26 13.27 -16.71
N GLY A 56 5.75 14.09 -15.80
CA GLY A 56 5.77 15.55 -15.94
C GLY A 56 4.44 16.26 -15.73
N PHE A 57 3.52 15.79 -14.88
CA PHE A 57 2.25 16.48 -14.66
C PHE A 57 1.84 16.57 -13.18
N LYS A 58 0.84 17.38 -12.90
CA LYS A 58 0.28 17.60 -11.58
C LYS A 58 -1.07 16.95 -11.44
N ILE A 59 -1.28 16.27 -10.31
CA ILE A 59 -2.56 15.65 -9.95
C ILE A 59 -3.13 16.39 -8.74
N ARG A 60 -4.41 16.73 -8.80
CA ARG A 60 -5.13 17.40 -7.72
C ARG A 60 -6.47 16.75 -7.49
N GLU A 61 -6.75 16.44 -6.22
CA GLU A 61 -8.00 15.86 -5.75
C GLU A 61 -8.25 14.45 -6.32
N SER A 62 -8.46 13.49 -5.48
CA SER A 62 -8.82 12.13 -5.84
C SER A 62 -9.98 11.64 -4.97
N PRO A 63 -10.91 10.85 -5.47
CA PRO A 63 -11.96 10.26 -4.63
C PRO A 63 -11.49 9.06 -3.80
N PHE A 64 -10.36 8.43 -4.17
CA PHE A 64 -9.79 7.24 -3.55
C PHE A 64 -8.27 7.19 -3.80
N TRP A 65 -7.63 6.03 -3.89
CA TRP A 65 -6.23 5.89 -4.31
C TRP A 65 -5.98 6.69 -5.59
N THR A 66 -4.96 7.52 -5.59
CA THR A 66 -4.80 8.50 -6.67
C THR A 66 -4.32 7.85 -7.96
N ILE A 67 -3.24 7.09 -7.89
CA ILE A 67 -2.70 6.32 -9.01
C ILE A 67 -2.69 4.85 -8.61
N HIS A 68 -3.40 4.02 -9.36
CA HIS A 68 -3.45 2.58 -9.13
C HIS A 68 -2.93 1.80 -10.32
N LEU A 69 -1.86 1.07 -10.13
CA LEU A 69 -1.22 0.21 -11.12
C LEU A 69 -1.51 -1.25 -10.77
N TYR A 70 -2.46 -1.84 -11.47
CA TYR A 70 -2.96 -3.18 -11.18
C TYR A 70 -2.51 -4.20 -12.22
N MET A 71 -1.76 -5.21 -11.79
CA MET A 71 -1.24 -6.29 -12.64
C MET A 71 -0.44 -5.78 -13.87
N CYS A 72 0.23 -4.66 -13.72
CA CYS A 72 1.05 -4.05 -14.76
C CYS A 72 2.48 -4.61 -14.76
N ASP A 73 3.11 -4.64 -15.91
CA ASP A 73 4.47 -5.15 -16.09
C ASP A 73 5.36 -4.14 -16.83
N GLY A 74 6.27 -3.54 -16.10
CA GLY A 74 7.19 -2.54 -16.60
C GLY A 74 6.61 -1.13 -16.67
N GLY A 75 7.37 -0.16 -16.21
CA GLY A 75 6.99 1.24 -16.36
C GLY A 75 7.81 2.21 -15.52
N ILE A 76 7.55 3.48 -15.79
CA ILE A 76 8.20 4.61 -15.13
C ILE A 76 7.12 5.60 -14.70
N VAL A 77 7.20 6.03 -13.44
CA VAL A 77 6.41 7.13 -12.88
C VAL A 77 7.38 8.19 -12.40
N ARG A 78 7.39 9.37 -13.02
CA ARG A 78 8.37 10.39 -12.66
C ARG A 78 7.87 11.82 -12.84
N ASN A 79 8.54 12.75 -12.16
CA ASN A 79 8.27 14.19 -12.27
C ASN A 79 6.81 14.54 -11.96
N LEU A 80 6.16 13.83 -11.04
CA LEU A 80 4.78 14.09 -10.67
C LEU A 80 4.70 14.95 -9.40
N ASP A 81 3.73 15.85 -9.38
CA ASP A 81 3.30 16.58 -8.19
C ASP A 81 1.87 16.13 -7.84
N VAL A 82 1.75 15.25 -6.86
CA VAL A 82 0.49 14.58 -6.48
C VAL A 82 -0.02 15.15 -5.16
N ARG A 83 -1.23 15.73 -5.19
CA ARG A 83 -1.89 16.27 -4.00
C ARG A 83 -3.35 15.85 -3.94
N ALA A 84 -3.72 15.12 -2.90
CA ALA A 84 -5.09 14.69 -2.65
C ALA A 84 -5.32 14.45 -1.14
N HIS A 85 -6.28 15.15 -0.55
CA HIS A 85 -6.59 15.07 0.88
C HIS A 85 -8.00 14.56 1.12
N GLY A 86 -8.10 13.33 1.58
CA GLY A 86 -9.33 12.65 1.94
C GLY A 86 -9.05 11.25 2.47
N HIS A 87 -10.09 10.50 2.76
CA HIS A 87 -9.94 9.12 3.20
C HIS A 87 -9.41 8.23 2.08
N ASN A 88 -8.34 7.49 2.36
CA ASN A 88 -7.69 6.59 1.41
C ASN A 88 -7.21 7.30 0.14
N ASN A 89 -6.73 8.53 0.27
CA ASN A 89 -6.06 9.24 -0.81
C ASN A 89 -4.56 8.92 -0.77
N ASP A 90 -4.25 7.67 -1.04
CA ASP A 90 -2.89 7.21 -1.24
C ASP A 90 -2.34 7.84 -2.54
N GLY A 91 -1.04 8.07 -2.62
CA GLY A 91 -0.42 8.69 -3.80
C GLY A 91 -0.30 7.71 -4.95
N ILE A 92 0.45 6.63 -4.76
CA ILE A 92 0.60 5.55 -5.73
C ILE A 92 0.39 4.21 -5.03
N ASP A 93 -0.49 3.39 -5.59
CA ASP A 93 -0.72 2.01 -5.19
C ASP A 93 -0.29 1.07 -6.31
N PHE A 94 0.76 0.29 -6.07
CA PHE A 94 1.10 -0.85 -6.89
C PHE A 94 0.39 -2.08 -6.36
N GLU A 95 -0.40 -2.74 -7.18
CA GLU A 95 -1.08 -3.97 -6.79
C GLU A 95 -0.80 -5.08 -7.80
N MET A 96 -0.13 -6.16 -7.36
CA MET A 96 0.26 -7.28 -8.23
C MET A 96 1.04 -6.84 -9.48
N SER A 97 1.76 -5.73 -9.40
CA SER A 97 2.52 -5.13 -10.50
C SER A 97 4.02 -5.34 -10.30
N ARG A 98 4.79 -5.25 -11.37
CA ARG A 98 6.23 -5.51 -11.32
C ARG A 98 7.05 -4.65 -12.27
N ASN A 99 8.34 -4.55 -11.97
CA ASN A 99 9.35 -3.91 -12.81
C ASN A 99 9.09 -2.40 -13.03
N PHE A 100 8.89 -1.65 -11.94
CA PHE A 100 8.62 -0.21 -11.99
C PHE A 100 9.73 0.62 -11.36
N LEU A 101 9.91 1.80 -11.92
CA LEU A 101 10.68 2.89 -11.32
C LEU A 101 9.74 4.06 -10.99
N VAL A 102 9.82 4.54 -9.74
CA VAL A 102 9.21 5.80 -9.31
C VAL A 102 10.33 6.76 -8.94
N GLU A 103 10.40 7.91 -9.60
CA GLU A 103 11.47 8.88 -9.32
C GLU A 103 11.02 10.33 -9.44
N ASP A 104 11.68 11.20 -8.71
CA ASP A 104 11.51 12.65 -8.79
C ASP A 104 10.04 13.11 -8.60
N CYS A 105 9.29 12.39 -7.76
CA CYS A 105 7.89 12.69 -7.47
C CYS A 105 7.73 13.39 -6.11
N SER A 106 6.73 14.25 -6.02
CA SER A 106 6.32 14.91 -4.78
C SER A 106 4.90 14.48 -4.39
N PHE A 107 4.71 14.11 -3.12
CA PHE A 107 3.45 13.62 -2.57
C PHE A 107 2.97 14.48 -1.40
N ASP A 108 1.73 14.94 -1.49
CA ASP A 108 1.00 15.66 -0.42
C ASP A 108 -0.37 14.99 -0.26
N GLN A 109 -0.44 13.95 0.60
CA GLN A 109 -1.53 12.98 0.62
C GLN A 109 -2.33 13.03 1.93
N GLY A 110 -3.58 12.57 1.84
CA GLY A 110 -4.45 12.36 2.99
C GLY A 110 -4.32 10.96 3.61
N ASP A 111 -3.59 10.05 2.97
CA ASP A 111 -3.27 8.70 3.42
C ASP A 111 -1.79 8.40 3.09
N ASP A 112 -1.42 7.17 2.75
CA ASP A 112 -0.03 6.77 2.48
C ASP A 112 0.49 7.39 1.15
N ALA A 113 1.80 7.63 1.03
CA ALA A 113 2.39 8.20 -0.18
C ALA A 113 2.62 7.15 -1.28
N VAL A 114 3.42 6.12 -0.99
CA VAL A 114 3.67 5.00 -1.90
C VAL A 114 3.31 3.71 -1.20
N VAL A 115 2.44 2.92 -1.82
CA VAL A 115 1.94 1.68 -1.23
C VAL A 115 2.12 0.50 -2.17
N ILE A 116 2.60 -0.60 -1.60
CA ILE A 116 2.78 -1.85 -2.32
C ILE A 116 1.77 -2.87 -1.80
N LYS A 117 0.97 -3.40 -2.70
CA LYS A 117 -0.12 -4.34 -2.42
C LYS A 117 -0.07 -5.54 -3.37
N ALA A 118 -0.68 -6.63 -2.99
CA ALA A 118 -0.77 -7.84 -3.81
C ALA A 118 -2.12 -8.55 -3.63
N GLY A 119 -3.17 -7.77 -3.59
CA GLY A 119 -4.55 -8.24 -3.54
C GLY A 119 -5.00 -8.85 -2.22
N ARG A 120 -6.27 -9.16 -2.16
CA ARG A 120 -6.96 -9.54 -0.93
C ARG A 120 -7.55 -10.95 -1.02
N ASN A 121 -7.12 -11.83 -0.12
CA ASN A 121 -7.72 -13.14 0.18
C ASN A 121 -7.96 -14.01 -1.09
N GLN A 122 -9.15 -14.58 -1.24
CA GLN A 122 -9.48 -15.62 -2.23
C GLN A 122 -9.14 -15.25 -3.68
N ASP A 123 -9.49 -14.04 -4.13
CA ASP A 123 -9.13 -13.60 -5.50
C ASP A 123 -7.62 -13.56 -5.69
N ALA A 124 -6.91 -13.00 -4.73
CA ALA A 124 -5.46 -12.89 -4.81
C ALA A 124 -4.76 -14.26 -4.71
N TRP A 125 -5.28 -15.17 -3.90
CA TRP A 125 -4.76 -16.54 -3.86
C TRP A 125 -4.95 -17.28 -5.19
N ARG A 126 -6.09 -17.08 -5.85
CA ARG A 126 -6.36 -17.65 -7.19
C ARG A 126 -5.46 -17.05 -8.26
N LEU A 127 -5.26 -15.73 -8.23
CA LEU A 127 -4.40 -15.02 -9.18
C LEU A 127 -2.91 -15.35 -8.95
N ASN A 128 -2.52 -15.58 -7.70
CA ASN A 128 -1.17 -15.97 -7.28
C ASN A 128 -0.08 -15.13 -7.96
N THR A 129 -0.27 -13.81 -7.97
CA THR A 129 0.60 -12.86 -8.66
C THR A 129 1.22 -11.91 -7.64
N PRO A 130 2.54 -11.92 -7.46
CA PRO A 130 3.20 -11.01 -6.54
C PRO A 130 3.30 -9.58 -7.09
N CYS A 131 3.50 -8.64 -6.17
CA CYS A 131 3.99 -7.31 -6.48
C CYS A 131 5.50 -7.28 -6.23
N GLU A 132 6.31 -6.96 -7.24
CA GLU A 132 7.76 -7.17 -7.14
C GLU A 132 8.61 -6.26 -8.01
N ASN A 133 9.90 -6.14 -7.65
CA ASN A 133 10.90 -5.41 -8.42
C ASN A 133 10.51 -3.95 -8.66
N ILE A 134 10.26 -3.21 -7.58
CA ILE A 134 9.89 -1.79 -7.64
C ILE A 134 10.98 -0.98 -6.96
N VAL A 135 11.44 0.05 -7.65
CA VAL A 135 12.40 1.03 -7.14
C VAL A 135 11.70 2.38 -6.98
N ILE A 136 11.83 2.98 -5.80
CA ILE A 136 11.35 4.33 -5.49
C ILE A 136 12.57 5.16 -5.09
N ARG A 137 12.84 6.25 -5.80
CA ARG A 137 13.99 7.10 -5.50
C ARG A 137 13.75 8.58 -5.73
N ASN A 138 14.53 9.41 -5.06
CA ASN A 138 14.49 10.88 -5.20
C ASN A 138 13.09 11.46 -5.00
N CYS A 139 12.23 10.81 -4.23
CA CYS A 139 10.88 11.26 -3.98
C CYS A 139 10.79 12.08 -2.70
N ARG A 140 9.85 13.02 -2.67
CA ARG A 140 9.62 13.90 -1.54
C ARG A 140 8.18 13.78 -1.05
N ILE A 141 8.00 13.46 0.22
CA ILE A 141 6.71 13.36 0.87
C ILE A 141 6.49 14.59 1.74
N LEU A 142 5.56 15.45 1.34
CA LEU A 142 5.22 16.68 2.06
C LEU A 142 4.22 16.40 3.18
N LYS A 143 3.26 15.51 2.94
CA LYS A 143 2.28 15.04 3.90
C LYS A 143 1.81 13.65 3.52
N GLY A 144 1.47 12.84 4.53
CA GLY A 144 0.94 11.50 4.36
C GLY A 144 0.91 10.75 5.67
N HIS A 145 0.22 9.62 5.70
CA HIS A 145 0.30 8.74 6.86
C HIS A 145 1.64 8.01 6.87
N THR A 146 2.03 7.45 5.73
CA THR A 146 3.25 6.64 5.60
C THR A 146 4.02 7.02 4.33
N LEU A 147 5.34 7.06 4.41
CA LEU A 147 6.20 7.24 3.25
C LEU A 147 6.20 5.99 2.36
N LEU A 148 6.53 4.82 2.93
CA LEU A 148 6.43 3.52 2.26
C LEU A 148 5.52 2.57 3.05
N GLY A 149 4.35 2.27 2.49
CA GLY A 149 3.41 1.29 3.02
C GLY A 149 3.51 -0.06 2.30
N ILE A 150 3.63 -1.15 3.05
CA ILE A 150 3.55 -2.53 2.54
C ILE A 150 2.28 -3.15 3.09
N GLY A 151 1.30 -3.38 2.20
CA GLY A 151 0.00 -3.96 2.58
C GLY A 151 -1.12 -2.93 2.85
N SER A 152 -2.19 -3.33 3.57
CA SER A 152 -2.45 -4.65 4.18
C SER A 152 -2.91 -5.73 3.20
N GLU A 153 -3.17 -5.41 1.96
CA GLU A 153 -3.55 -6.35 0.89
C GLU A 153 -2.27 -6.98 0.31
N ILE A 154 -1.93 -8.22 0.75
CA ILE A 154 -0.65 -8.86 0.37
C ILE A 154 -0.79 -10.34 0.01
N SER A 155 -2.00 -10.79 -0.28
CA SER A 155 -2.30 -12.22 -0.41
C SER A 155 -1.59 -12.89 -1.61
N GLY A 156 -1.20 -12.12 -2.64
CA GLY A 156 -0.38 -12.59 -3.76
C GLY A 156 1.13 -12.58 -3.50
N GLY A 157 1.57 -11.95 -2.39
CA GLY A 157 2.98 -11.82 -2.04
C GLY A 157 3.62 -10.53 -2.54
N ILE A 158 4.62 -10.05 -1.81
CA ILE A 158 5.39 -8.85 -2.13
C ILE A 158 6.88 -9.14 -1.95
N ARG A 159 7.72 -8.74 -2.92
CA ARG A 159 9.18 -8.89 -2.79
C ARG A 159 9.98 -7.90 -3.61
N ASN A 160 11.24 -7.72 -3.21
CA ASN A 160 12.22 -6.91 -3.93
C ASN A 160 11.73 -5.47 -4.16
N ILE A 161 11.45 -4.76 -3.07
CA ILE A 161 11.05 -3.36 -3.09
C ILE A 161 12.20 -2.52 -2.53
N TYR A 162 12.62 -1.51 -3.26
CA TYR A 162 13.71 -0.62 -2.89
C TYR A 162 13.25 0.83 -2.85
N MET A 163 13.30 1.45 -1.68
CA MET A 163 13.15 2.89 -1.54
C MET A 163 14.49 3.49 -1.11
N HIS A 164 14.98 4.48 -1.85
CA HIS A 164 16.21 5.16 -1.47
C HIS A 164 16.26 6.63 -1.90
N ASP A 165 17.11 7.41 -1.24
CA ASP A 165 17.33 8.82 -1.52
C ASP A 165 16.04 9.65 -1.51
N CYS A 166 15.16 9.35 -0.54
CA CYS A 166 13.86 10.01 -0.39
C CYS A 166 13.84 10.91 0.86
N THR A 167 12.91 11.87 0.87
CA THR A 167 12.77 12.79 2.00
C THR A 167 11.31 12.97 2.44
N ALA A 168 11.11 13.12 3.75
CA ALA A 168 9.83 13.50 4.36
C ALA A 168 10.06 14.66 5.33
N PRO A 169 10.27 15.90 4.84
CA PRO A 169 10.79 17.02 5.65
C PRO A 169 9.83 17.50 6.74
N TYR A 170 8.58 17.06 6.72
CA TYR A 170 7.59 17.42 7.72
C TYR A 170 7.14 16.21 8.53
N SER A 171 6.04 16.36 9.27
CA SER A 171 5.51 15.29 10.11
C SER A 171 4.78 14.23 9.30
N VAL A 172 5.12 12.96 9.57
CA VAL A 172 4.40 11.78 9.08
C VAL A 172 4.06 10.85 10.26
N MET A 173 3.09 9.97 10.09
CA MET A 173 2.83 8.98 11.13
C MET A 173 3.93 7.90 11.13
N ARG A 174 4.33 7.42 9.94
CA ARG A 174 5.36 6.39 9.80
C ARG A 174 6.25 6.66 8.61
N LEU A 175 7.53 6.34 8.71
CA LEU A 175 8.37 6.30 7.52
C LEU A 175 8.17 5.00 6.76
N PHE A 176 8.18 3.87 7.48
CA PHE A 176 8.04 2.55 6.90
C PHE A 176 7.03 1.74 7.69
N PHE A 177 5.96 1.29 7.03
CA PHE A 177 4.92 0.49 7.64
C PHE A 177 4.68 -0.81 6.89
N VAL A 178 4.92 -1.93 7.56
CA VAL A 178 4.60 -3.28 7.08
C VAL A 178 3.36 -3.76 7.84
N LYS A 179 2.24 -3.88 7.15
CA LYS A 179 0.93 -4.20 7.74
C LYS A 179 0.29 -5.41 7.07
N THR A 180 -0.15 -6.36 7.87
CA THR A 180 -0.86 -7.55 7.42
C THR A 180 -1.80 -8.09 8.50
N ASN A 181 -2.42 -9.23 8.27
CA ASN A 181 -3.20 -9.95 9.29
C ASN A 181 -3.26 -11.44 8.99
N HIS A 182 -3.77 -12.21 9.96
CA HIS A 182 -3.86 -13.67 9.90
C HIS A 182 -4.91 -14.23 8.92
N ARG A 183 -5.50 -13.38 8.05
CA ARG A 183 -6.43 -13.77 6.97
C ARG A 183 -5.84 -13.58 5.58
N ARG A 184 -4.61 -13.05 5.46
CA ARG A 184 -4.02 -12.67 4.18
C ARG A 184 -3.22 -13.80 3.53
N GLY A 185 -2.44 -14.55 4.30
CA GLY A 185 -1.43 -15.42 3.71
C GLY A 185 -0.40 -14.63 2.90
N GLY A 186 0.13 -15.22 1.85
CA GLY A 186 1.15 -14.60 1.03
C GLY A 186 2.49 -14.45 1.74
N PHE A 187 3.32 -13.58 1.24
CA PHE A 187 4.66 -13.33 1.77
C PHE A 187 5.09 -11.86 1.58
N ILE A 188 6.02 -11.41 2.41
CA ILE A 188 6.72 -10.14 2.27
C ILE A 188 8.21 -10.46 2.39
N GLU A 189 8.99 -10.16 1.34
CA GLU A 189 10.41 -10.51 1.27
C GLU A 189 11.26 -9.38 0.70
N ASN A 190 12.43 -9.16 1.26
CA ASN A 190 13.46 -8.28 0.70
C ASN A 190 12.93 -6.86 0.44
N ILE A 191 12.50 -6.18 1.49
CA ILE A 191 12.04 -4.78 1.43
C ILE A 191 13.11 -3.88 2.03
N TYR A 192 13.55 -2.88 1.28
CA TYR A 192 14.68 -2.03 1.63
C TYR A 192 14.27 -0.55 1.67
N MET A 193 14.69 0.13 2.74
CA MET A 193 14.67 1.58 2.84
C MET A 193 16.09 2.06 3.16
N LYS A 194 16.65 2.94 2.31
CA LYS A 194 18.03 3.40 2.45
C LYS A 194 18.17 4.88 2.14
N ASN A 195 19.01 5.56 2.90
CA ASN A 195 19.32 6.98 2.69
C ASN A 195 18.04 7.83 2.63
N VAL A 196 17.24 7.78 3.70
CA VAL A 196 15.99 8.54 3.84
C VAL A 196 16.15 9.55 4.98
N ALA A 197 15.73 10.78 4.74
CA ALA A 197 15.74 11.84 5.74
C ALA A 197 14.31 12.30 6.04
N SER A 198 13.98 12.45 7.33
CA SER A 198 12.67 12.86 7.79
C SER A 198 12.77 13.94 8.87
N GLY A 199 11.78 14.83 8.94
CA GLY A 199 11.56 15.72 10.07
C GLY A 199 11.04 14.93 11.28
N THR A 200 9.74 14.81 11.43
CA THR A 200 9.16 14.11 12.58
C THR A 200 8.33 12.89 12.17
N ALA A 201 8.35 11.84 12.99
CA ALA A 201 7.53 10.67 12.79
C ALA A 201 6.99 10.13 14.12
N GLN A 202 5.83 9.50 14.13
CA GLN A 202 5.41 8.71 15.29
C GLN A 202 6.24 7.42 15.37
N ARG A 203 6.46 6.77 14.23
CA ARG A 203 7.28 5.56 14.11
C ARG A 203 8.19 5.66 12.89
N VAL A 204 9.45 5.31 13.03
CA VAL A 204 10.35 5.18 11.88
C VAL A 204 10.06 3.87 11.15
N LEU A 205 10.00 2.75 11.89
CA LEU A 205 9.54 1.45 11.37
C LEU A 205 8.39 0.92 12.21
N GLU A 206 7.30 0.52 11.57
CA GLU A 206 6.25 -0.27 12.21
C GLU A 206 6.02 -1.57 11.43
N ILE A 207 5.98 -2.69 12.12
CA ILE A 207 5.53 -3.98 11.60
C ILE A 207 4.36 -4.42 12.47
N ASP A 208 3.18 -4.60 11.86
CA ASP A 208 1.99 -5.08 12.56
C ASP A 208 1.32 -6.20 11.76
N THR A 209 1.32 -7.41 12.33
CA THR A 209 0.76 -8.62 11.71
C THR A 209 -0.69 -8.88 12.09
N GLU A 210 -1.34 -7.95 12.80
CA GLU A 210 -2.73 -8.12 13.27
C GLU A 210 -3.66 -6.95 12.87
N VAL A 211 -3.35 -6.28 11.77
CA VAL A 211 -4.12 -5.14 11.26
C VAL A 211 -5.40 -5.61 10.58
N LEU A 212 -6.49 -5.70 11.31
CA LEU A 212 -7.78 -6.15 10.78
C LEU A 212 -8.73 -5.02 10.41
N TYR A 213 -8.55 -3.81 10.97
CA TYR A 213 -9.43 -2.66 10.82
C TYR A 213 -10.92 -3.02 11.01
N GLN A 214 -11.81 -2.09 10.70
CA GLN A 214 -13.27 -2.30 10.69
C GLN A 214 -13.76 -3.25 9.56
N TRP A 215 -12.91 -3.59 8.61
CA TRP A 215 -13.25 -4.48 7.51
C TRP A 215 -13.38 -5.95 7.91
N LYS A 216 -12.97 -6.31 9.12
CA LYS A 216 -13.05 -7.68 9.65
C LYS A 216 -14.48 -8.25 9.56
N ASP A 217 -15.50 -7.39 9.73
CA ASP A 217 -16.91 -7.79 9.75
C ASP A 217 -17.53 -7.86 8.33
N LEU A 218 -16.82 -7.34 7.33
CA LEU A 218 -17.25 -7.38 5.94
C LEU A 218 -16.75 -8.62 5.18
N VAL A 219 -15.80 -9.35 5.75
CA VAL A 219 -15.25 -10.56 5.11
C VAL A 219 -16.18 -11.75 5.43
N PRO A 220 -16.92 -12.28 4.45
CA PRO A 220 -17.97 -13.28 4.70
C PRO A 220 -17.43 -14.63 5.16
N THR A 221 -16.19 -14.94 4.81
CA THR A 221 -15.52 -16.17 5.19
C THR A 221 -14.21 -15.88 5.84
N TYR A 222 -13.86 -16.67 6.85
CA TYR A 222 -12.57 -16.56 7.53
C TYR A 222 -11.78 -17.87 7.34
N GLU A 223 -10.62 -17.72 6.75
CA GLU A 223 -9.61 -18.78 6.68
C GLU A 223 -8.31 -18.21 7.26
N LYS A 224 -7.75 -18.88 8.26
CA LYS A 224 -6.48 -18.48 8.86
C LYS A 224 -5.36 -18.76 7.90
N ARG A 225 -4.72 -17.68 7.43
CA ARG A 225 -3.50 -17.72 6.59
C ARG A 225 -2.54 -16.65 7.06
N ILE A 226 -1.50 -17.06 7.78
CA ILE A 226 -0.49 -16.15 8.30
C ILE A 226 0.45 -15.75 7.18
N THR A 227 0.84 -14.48 7.14
CA THR A 227 1.82 -13.95 6.18
C THR A 227 3.22 -14.30 6.62
N ARG A 228 4.04 -14.83 5.71
CA ARG A 228 5.49 -14.98 5.95
C ARG A 228 6.20 -13.66 5.66
N ILE A 229 6.94 -13.15 6.64
CA ILE A 229 7.72 -11.92 6.52
C ILE A 229 9.19 -12.24 6.74
N ASP A 230 10.04 -11.97 5.74
CA ASP A 230 11.46 -12.30 5.78
C ASP A 230 12.29 -11.25 4.99
N GLY A 231 13.10 -10.50 5.70
CA GLY A 231 13.96 -9.49 5.09
C GLY A 231 13.35 -8.09 5.01
N ILE A 232 13.37 -7.38 6.13
CA ILE A 232 13.04 -5.95 6.23
C ILE A 232 14.31 -5.20 6.62
N TYR A 233 14.76 -4.30 5.76
CA TYR A 233 16.06 -3.67 5.89
C TYR A 233 15.95 -2.16 5.88
N MET A 234 16.53 -1.51 6.89
CA MET A 234 16.72 -0.06 6.95
C MET A 234 18.21 0.26 7.11
N ASP A 235 18.71 1.16 6.29
CA ASP A 235 20.10 1.62 6.34
C ASP A 235 20.20 3.13 6.07
N LYS A 236 20.93 3.86 6.92
CA LYS A 236 21.13 5.31 6.79
C LYS A 236 19.81 6.08 6.73
N VAL A 237 18.96 5.90 7.73
CA VAL A 237 17.72 6.66 7.89
C VAL A 237 17.86 7.65 9.03
N THR A 238 17.59 8.92 8.76
CA THR A 238 17.62 10.00 9.75
C THR A 238 16.23 10.55 9.99
N CYS A 239 15.86 10.74 11.27
CA CYS A 239 14.62 11.36 11.68
C CYS A 239 14.94 12.36 12.80
N GLU A 240 14.56 13.63 12.63
CA GLU A 240 14.85 14.67 13.62
C GLU A 240 14.21 14.36 14.98
N SER A 241 13.02 13.78 14.96
CA SER A 241 12.30 13.35 16.17
C SER A 241 11.32 12.22 15.86
N ALA A 242 11.25 11.22 16.72
CA ALA A 242 10.26 10.15 16.63
C ALA A 242 9.76 9.74 18.03
N ASP A 243 8.50 9.32 18.14
CA ASP A 243 7.97 8.74 19.39
C ASP A 243 8.63 7.39 19.66
N ALA A 244 8.88 6.62 18.60
CA ALA A 244 9.70 5.41 18.65
C ALA A 244 10.42 5.14 17.34
N VAL A 245 11.64 4.60 17.42
CA VAL A 245 12.38 4.17 16.23
C VAL A 245 11.71 2.97 15.57
N TYR A 246 11.21 2.03 16.36
CA TYR A 246 10.48 0.89 15.83
C TYR A 246 9.37 0.41 16.76
N GLU A 247 8.33 -0.16 16.17
CA GLU A 247 7.29 -0.93 16.85
C GLU A 247 7.05 -2.22 16.07
N LEU A 248 7.25 -3.38 16.70
CA LEU A 248 7.22 -4.68 16.05
C LEU A 248 6.18 -5.58 16.75
N LYS A 249 5.07 -5.83 16.06
CA LYS A 249 4.02 -6.77 16.47
C LYS A 249 4.00 -7.95 15.49
N GLY A 250 4.74 -9.00 15.86
CA GLY A 250 4.82 -10.25 15.10
C GLY A 250 3.76 -11.26 15.49
N ASN A 251 3.71 -12.37 14.78
CA ASN A 251 2.88 -13.53 15.09
C ASN A 251 3.75 -14.66 15.64
N ALA A 252 3.35 -15.25 16.78
CA ALA A 252 4.13 -16.30 17.44
C ALA A 252 4.19 -17.61 16.64
N GLU A 253 3.15 -17.92 15.84
CA GLU A 253 3.12 -19.15 15.03
C GLU A 253 4.03 -19.04 13.78
N LEU A 254 4.23 -17.82 13.26
CA LEU A 254 5.11 -17.55 12.13
C LEU A 254 5.86 -16.24 12.38
N PRO A 255 6.95 -16.27 13.13
CA PRO A 255 7.69 -15.05 13.49
C PRO A 255 8.28 -14.34 12.28
N VAL A 256 8.33 -13.02 12.36
CA VAL A 256 9.05 -12.17 11.39
C VAL A 256 10.54 -12.47 11.47
N LYS A 257 11.19 -12.60 10.31
CA LYS A 257 12.61 -12.93 10.21
C LYS A 257 13.42 -11.84 9.52
N ASN A 258 14.70 -11.78 9.84
CA ASN A 258 15.69 -10.91 9.17
C ASN A 258 15.30 -9.44 9.13
N VAL A 259 14.89 -8.87 10.27
CA VAL A 259 14.73 -7.43 10.43
C VAL A 259 16.09 -6.82 10.78
N ARG A 260 16.61 -5.92 9.95
CA ARG A 260 17.90 -5.24 10.16
C ARG A 260 17.72 -3.74 10.11
N ILE A 261 18.11 -3.08 11.17
CA ILE A 261 18.11 -1.62 11.32
C ILE A 261 19.55 -1.19 11.53
N LYS A 262 20.11 -0.47 10.57
CA LYS A 262 21.50 -0.01 10.60
C LYS A 262 21.56 1.49 10.33
N ASP A 263 22.43 2.20 11.07
CA ASP A 263 22.65 3.63 10.92
C ASP A 263 21.35 4.44 10.87
N VAL A 264 20.40 4.15 11.80
CA VAL A 264 19.17 4.90 12.01
C VAL A 264 19.37 5.85 13.18
N LYS A 265 19.11 7.13 12.95
CA LYS A 265 19.37 8.20 13.92
C LYS A 265 18.17 9.12 14.03
#